data_d00c5ea33e0f0109c0f6c55f184692db
#
_entry.id   d00c5ea33e0f0109c0f6c55f184692db
#
_cell.length_a   1.000
_cell.length_b   1.000
_cell.length_c   1.000
_cell.angle_alpha   90.00
_cell.angle_beta   90.00
_cell.angle_gamma   90.00
#
_symmetry.space_group_name_H-M   'P 1'
#
loop_
_entity.id
_entity.type
_entity.pdbx_description
1 polymer ?
#
loop_
_entity_poly.entity_id
_entity_poly.type
_entity_poly.pdbx_seq_one_letter_code
_entity_poly.pdbx_strand_id
1 'polypeptide(L)'
;MERCIDDELPFEIPGNWRWCRLGTIAAVLGGKRIPAGRKLTEYNTGHVYIRVSDMTDGGVSTDRLMYVPEDIYPSISRYIINKADVFITVAGTIGRVGKIPDELDGANLTENADRLVLAGVNQDWLIKVLQSGMIQEQIAEATTKVGQPKLAIARIERFFIPLPPLAEQHHIVQRIEELLPLVKGL
;
A
#
# COMPACT_ATOMS: atom_id res chain seq x y z
N MET A 1 -27.13 -7.55 0.08
CA MET A 1 -27.85 -6.56 -0.74
C MET A 1 -26.78 -5.58 -1.20
N GLU A 2 -26.40 -5.62 -2.46
CA GLU A 2 -25.50 -4.62 -3.03
C GLU A 2 -26.19 -3.28 -3.02
N ARG A 3 -25.57 -2.29 -2.40
CA ARG A 3 -26.08 -0.93 -2.36
C ARG A 3 -25.60 -0.22 -3.61
N CYS A 4 -26.49 0.39 -4.37
CA CYS A 4 -26.13 1.26 -5.47
C CYS A 4 -25.25 2.38 -4.95
N ILE A 5 -24.12 2.64 -5.62
CA ILE A 5 -23.13 3.65 -5.21
C ILE A 5 -23.22 4.92 -6.06
N ASP A 6 -24.17 5.00 -6.97
CA ASP A 6 -24.24 6.10 -7.96
C ASP A 6 -24.36 7.49 -7.33
N ASP A 7 -25.00 7.58 -6.17
CA ASP A 7 -25.15 8.84 -5.41
C ASP A 7 -23.89 9.23 -4.58
N GLU A 8 -22.90 8.31 -4.49
CA GLU A 8 -21.68 8.49 -3.69
C GLU A 8 -20.44 8.75 -4.58
N LEU A 9 -20.60 8.79 -5.92
CA LEU A 9 -19.47 8.88 -6.85
C LEU A 9 -18.84 10.27 -6.86
N PRO A 10 -17.51 10.39 -6.80
CA PRO A 10 -16.82 11.68 -6.68
C PRO A 10 -16.97 12.57 -7.93
N PHE A 11 -16.99 11.96 -9.13
CA PHE A 11 -17.07 12.65 -10.42
C PHE A 11 -17.38 11.66 -11.56
N GLU A 12 -17.69 12.19 -12.75
CA GLU A 12 -17.90 11.38 -13.95
C GLU A 12 -16.57 10.81 -14.48
N ILE A 13 -16.61 9.55 -14.93
CA ILE A 13 -15.47 8.84 -15.52
C ILE A 13 -15.80 8.44 -16.98
N PRO A 14 -14.80 8.16 -17.84
CA PRO A 14 -15.02 7.65 -19.19
C PRO A 14 -15.95 6.43 -19.19
N GLY A 15 -16.78 6.30 -20.23
CA GLY A 15 -17.83 5.28 -20.30
C GLY A 15 -17.33 3.82 -20.30
N ASN A 16 -16.04 3.61 -20.63
CA ASN A 16 -15.38 2.31 -20.55
C ASN A 16 -14.71 2.03 -19.20
N TRP A 17 -14.69 3.01 -18.24
CA TRP A 17 -14.22 2.83 -16.88
C TRP A 17 -15.35 2.37 -15.97
N ARG A 18 -15.01 1.89 -14.78
CA ARG A 18 -16.00 1.53 -13.74
C ARG A 18 -15.51 1.99 -12.38
N TRP A 19 -16.41 2.55 -11.59
CA TRP A 19 -16.16 2.76 -10.17
C TRP A 19 -16.21 1.42 -9.43
N CYS A 20 -15.25 1.17 -8.55
CA CYS A 20 -15.26 0.01 -7.68
C CYS A 20 -14.73 0.36 -6.28
N ARG A 21 -14.92 -0.52 -5.33
CA ARG A 21 -14.26 -0.43 -4.02
C ARG A 21 -12.89 -1.10 -4.10
N LEU A 22 -11.88 -0.55 -3.40
CA LEU A 22 -10.53 -1.12 -3.40
C LEU A 22 -10.54 -2.61 -3.00
N GLY A 23 -11.37 -3.00 -2.02
CA GLY A 23 -11.51 -4.39 -1.59
C GLY A 23 -12.03 -5.36 -2.65
N THR A 24 -12.53 -4.88 -3.81
CA THR A 24 -12.91 -5.76 -4.94
C THR A 24 -11.75 -6.08 -5.86
N ILE A 25 -10.68 -5.30 -5.83
CA ILE A 25 -9.49 -5.44 -6.70
C ILE A 25 -8.21 -5.74 -5.91
N ALA A 26 -8.28 -5.72 -4.60
CA ALA A 26 -7.15 -6.08 -3.72
C ALA A 26 -7.65 -6.62 -2.38
N ALA A 27 -7.01 -7.66 -1.87
CA ALA A 27 -7.19 -8.08 -0.47
C ALA A 27 -6.25 -7.28 0.42
N VAL A 28 -6.79 -6.69 1.50
CA VAL A 28 -6.01 -5.87 2.46
C VAL A 28 -5.62 -6.73 3.66
N LEU A 29 -4.33 -6.89 3.91
CA LEU A 29 -3.79 -7.75 4.96
C LEU A 29 -2.79 -6.98 5.82
N GLY A 30 -2.99 -7.03 7.15
CA GLY A 30 -2.14 -6.34 8.10
C GLY A 30 -0.78 -6.98 8.32
N GLY A 31 0.24 -6.15 8.58
CA GLY A 31 1.51 -6.59 9.11
C GLY A 31 1.45 -6.96 10.60
N LYS A 32 2.57 -7.30 11.19
CA LYS A 32 2.63 -7.77 12.58
C LYS A 32 3.81 -7.16 13.34
N ARG A 33 3.53 -6.68 14.56
CA ARG A 33 4.57 -6.29 15.52
C ARG A 33 5.34 -7.51 16.01
N ILE A 34 6.64 -7.34 16.23
CA ILE A 34 7.41 -8.33 16.99
C ILE A 34 6.86 -8.47 18.42
N PRO A 35 7.02 -9.62 19.10
CA PRO A 35 6.53 -9.83 20.44
C PRO A 35 7.03 -8.77 21.44
N ALA A 36 6.20 -8.43 22.42
CA ALA A 36 6.52 -7.45 23.43
C ALA A 36 7.82 -7.81 24.19
N GLY A 37 8.66 -6.82 24.46
CA GLY A 37 9.96 -7.01 25.11
C GLY A 37 11.07 -7.53 24.21
N ARG A 38 10.78 -7.86 22.96
CA ARG A 38 11.78 -8.28 21.97
C ARG A 38 12.21 -7.10 21.10
N LYS A 39 13.39 -7.23 20.48
CA LYS A 39 13.94 -6.21 19.56
C LYS A 39 14.36 -6.85 18.26
N LEU A 40 14.30 -6.07 17.19
CA LEU A 40 14.94 -6.40 15.91
C LEU A 40 16.47 -6.37 16.09
N THR A 41 17.18 -7.01 15.17
CA THR A 41 18.65 -7.03 15.14
C THR A 41 19.16 -6.40 13.84
N GLU A 42 20.38 -5.84 13.89
CA GLU A 42 21.12 -5.42 12.69
C GLU A 42 21.88 -6.59 12.05
N TYR A 43 22.05 -7.68 12.80
CA TYR A 43 22.65 -8.90 12.26
C TYR A 43 21.71 -9.56 11.24
N ASN A 44 22.22 -9.86 10.06
CA ASN A 44 21.45 -10.49 8.98
C ASN A 44 21.12 -11.94 9.33
N THR A 45 19.85 -12.19 9.68
CA THR A 45 19.29 -13.52 9.93
C THR A 45 18.62 -14.13 8.70
N GLY A 46 18.62 -13.41 7.56
CA GLY A 46 17.84 -13.79 6.39
C GLY A 46 16.37 -13.34 6.45
N HIS A 47 15.89 -12.82 7.58
CA HIS A 47 14.49 -12.45 7.79
C HIS A 47 14.36 -10.93 7.96
N VAL A 48 14.31 -10.21 6.83
CA VAL A 48 14.15 -8.74 6.83
C VAL A 48 12.80 -8.35 7.43
N TYR A 49 12.79 -7.28 8.25
CA TYR A 49 11.60 -6.67 8.80
C TYR A 49 11.50 -5.21 8.32
N ILE A 50 10.52 -4.93 7.47
CA ILE A 50 10.26 -3.60 6.91
C ILE A 50 9.48 -2.77 7.94
N ARG A 51 10.06 -1.64 8.36
CA ARG A 51 9.45 -0.66 9.28
C ARG A 51 8.85 0.50 8.49
N VAL A 52 7.95 1.26 9.11
CA VAL A 52 7.42 2.51 8.49
C VAL A 52 8.53 3.52 8.19
N SER A 53 9.60 3.54 9.01
CA SER A 53 10.77 4.41 8.76
C SER A 53 11.53 4.08 7.48
N ASP A 54 11.42 2.86 7.00
CA ASP A 54 12.08 2.38 5.79
C ASP A 54 11.24 2.66 4.55
N MET A 55 9.94 2.94 4.72
CA MET A 55 8.99 3.18 3.63
C MET A 55 9.06 4.62 3.14
N THR A 56 9.11 4.78 1.82
CA THR A 56 9.09 6.06 1.11
C THR A 56 7.87 6.12 0.19
N ASP A 57 7.59 7.26 -0.44
CA ASP A 57 6.57 7.32 -1.47
C ASP A 57 7.06 6.57 -2.72
N GLY A 58 6.40 5.46 -3.01
CA GLY A 58 6.67 4.57 -4.14
C GLY A 58 7.58 3.38 -3.84
N GLY A 59 8.31 3.35 -2.70
CA GLY A 59 9.26 2.27 -2.45
C GLY A 59 9.70 2.11 -1.00
N VAL A 60 10.78 1.34 -0.81
CA VAL A 60 11.41 1.07 0.50
C VAL A 60 12.91 1.33 0.39
N SER A 61 13.49 2.10 1.33
CA SER A 61 14.94 2.24 1.46
C SER A 61 15.56 0.96 2.05
N THR A 62 16.69 0.56 1.49
CA THR A 62 17.47 -0.60 1.94
C THR A 62 18.72 -0.21 2.74
N ASP A 63 18.92 1.09 3.06
CA ASP A 63 20.15 1.61 3.66
C ASP A 63 20.41 1.06 5.07
N ARG A 64 19.36 0.78 5.84
CA ARG A 64 19.44 0.35 7.25
C ARG A 64 18.41 -0.72 7.57
N LEU A 65 18.52 -1.85 6.90
CA LEU A 65 17.63 -2.98 7.12
C LEU A 65 17.76 -3.51 8.54
N MET A 66 16.63 -3.89 9.11
CA MET A 66 16.55 -4.60 10.38
C MET A 66 16.02 -6.01 10.14
N TYR A 67 16.40 -6.93 11.01
CA TYR A 67 16.08 -8.34 10.84
C TYR A 67 15.34 -8.88 12.07
N VAL A 68 14.50 -9.87 11.81
CA VAL A 68 13.81 -10.65 12.85
C VAL A 68 14.79 -11.69 13.39
N PRO A 69 15.04 -11.74 14.71
CA PRO A 69 15.81 -12.84 15.30
C PRO A 69 15.17 -14.20 15.05
N GLU A 70 16.01 -15.24 14.85
CA GLU A 70 15.60 -16.61 14.52
C GLU A 70 14.55 -17.19 15.47
N ASP A 71 14.69 -16.92 16.76
CA ASP A 71 13.82 -17.46 17.79
C ASP A 71 12.42 -16.81 17.83
N ILE A 72 12.25 -15.61 17.24
CA ILE A 72 10.94 -14.95 17.10
C ILE A 72 10.30 -15.14 15.73
N TYR A 73 11.09 -15.39 14.70
CA TYR A 73 10.61 -15.50 13.31
C TYR A 73 9.39 -16.44 13.16
N PRO A 74 9.35 -17.65 13.76
CA PRO A 74 8.19 -18.54 13.63
C PRO A 74 6.86 -17.90 14.04
N SER A 75 6.87 -16.95 14.98
CA SER A 75 5.66 -16.28 15.48
C SER A 75 5.06 -15.26 14.52
N ILE A 76 5.86 -14.75 13.58
CA ILE A 76 5.46 -13.71 12.63
C ILE A 76 5.72 -14.08 11.16
N SER A 77 6.20 -15.28 10.87
CA SER A 77 6.63 -15.74 9.54
C SER A 77 5.58 -15.59 8.43
N ARG A 78 4.29 -15.62 8.78
CA ARG A 78 3.17 -15.46 7.82
C ARG A 78 2.85 -14.01 7.46
N TYR A 79 3.37 -13.03 8.23
CA TYR A 79 3.09 -11.60 8.03
C TYR A 79 4.15 -10.98 7.13
N ILE A 80 4.14 -11.42 5.90
CA ILE A 80 5.10 -11.02 4.87
C ILE A 80 4.45 -10.11 3.84
N ILE A 81 5.28 -9.40 3.07
CA ILE A 81 4.90 -8.68 1.86
C ILE A 81 5.72 -9.23 0.69
N ASN A 82 5.07 -9.39 -0.47
CA ASN A 82 5.74 -9.84 -1.69
C ASN A 82 5.93 -8.68 -2.67
N LYS A 83 6.86 -8.82 -3.60
CA LYS A 83 7.15 -7.81 -4.61
C LYS A 83 5.97 -7.47 -5.54
N ALA A 84 4.99 -8.39 -5.66
CA ALA A 84 3.75 -8.16 -6.40
C ALA A 84 2.68 -7.40 -5.59
N ASP A 85 2.88 -7.22 -4.28
CA ASP A 85 1.96 -6.51 -3.41
C ASP A 85 2.26 -5.00 -3.41
N VAL A 86 1.28 -4.20 -2.99
CA VAL A 86 1.47 -2.77 -2.69
C VAL A 86 1.35 -2.59 -1.17
N PHE A 87 2.26 -1.83 -0.55
CA PHE A 87 2.09 -1.44 0.84
C PHE A 87 1.31 -0.12 0.97
N ILE A 88 0.59 0.02 2.06
CA ILE A 88 0.01 1.29 2.53
C ILE A 88 0.31 1.46 4.02
N THR A 89 0.88 2.60 4.41
CA THR A 89 1.13 2.87 5.83
C THR A 89 -0.15 3.31 6.54
N VAL A 90 -0.43 2.72 7.71
CA VAL A 90 -1.70 2.88 8.44
C VAL A 90 -1.55 3.53 9.82
N ALA A 91 -0.31 3.70 10.29
CA ALA A 91 0.01 4.43 11.52
C ALA A 91 1.40 5.09 11.40
N GLY A 92 1.64 6.16 12.15
CA GLY A 92 2.81 7.03 12.00
C GLY A 92 2.60 7.97 10.80
N THR A 93 3.37 7.81 9.74
CA THR A 93 3.14 8.52 8.48
C THR A 93 2.07 7.78 7.66
N ILE A 94 0.79 8.13 7.86
CA ILE A 94 -0.34 7.45 7.22
C ILE A 94 -0.44 7.84 5.75
N GLY A 95 -0.81 6.87 4.87
CA GLY A 95 -1.12 7.09 3.47
C GLY A 95 0.07 7.03 2.51
N ARG A 96 1.28 6.73 2.97
CA ARG A 96 2.37 6.36 2.06
C ARG A 96 2.06 5.04 1.40
N VAL A 97 2.29 4.96 0.10
CA VAL A 97 2.07 3.76 -0.71
C VAL A 97 3.25 3.50 -1.62
N GLY A 98 3.50 2.23 -1.91
CA GLY A 98 4.57 1.83 -2.80
C GLY A 98 4.70 0.34 -2.94
N LYS A 99 5.71 -0.10 -3.68
CA LYS A 99 6.12 -1.50 -3.82
C LYS A 99 7.47 -1.74 -3.15
N ILE A 100 7.77 -2.98 -2.87
CA ILE A 100 9.08 -3.38 -2.36
C ILE A 100 10.01 -3.73 -3.53
N PRO A 101 11.32 -3.52 -3.40
CA PRO A 101 12.30 -4.02 -4.37
C PRO A 101 12.39 -5.55 -4.33
N ASP A 102 12.90 -6.14 -5.41
CA ASP A 102 12.97 -7.61 -5.60
C ASP A 102 13.74 -8.32 -4.48
N GLU A 103 14.78 -7.71 -3.94
CA GLU A 103 15.59 -8.24 -2.85
C GLU A 103 14.88 -8.32 -1.50
N LEU A 104 13.73 -7.67 -1.35
CA LEU A 104 12.89 -7.71 -0.16
C LEU A 104 11.66 -8.61 -0.31
N ASP A 105 11.57 -9.39 -1.40
CA ASP A 105 10.44 -10.32 -1.63
C ASP A 105 10.29 -11.30 -0.47
N GLY A 106 9.11 -11.34 0.15
CA GLY A 106 8.84 -12.17 1.32
C GLY A 106 9.33 -11.59 2.66
N ALA A 107 9.75 -10.32 2.71
CA ALA A 107 10.12 -9.66 3.96
C ALA A 107 8.92 -9.52 4.92
N ASN A 108 9.18 -9.56 6.23
CA ASN A 108 8.16 -9.30 7.24
C ASN A 108 7.71 -7.83 7.23
N LEU A 109 6.42 -7.60 7.43
CA LEU A 109 5.81 -6.28 7.41
C LEU A 109 5.40 -5.84 8.82
N THR A 110 5.71 -4.59 9.17
CA THR A 110 5.29 -3.97 10.43
C THR A 110 3.77 -3.86 10.57
N GLU A 111 3.25 -3.89 11.80
CA GLU A 111 1.83 -3.64 12.11
C GLU A 111 1.33 -2.23 11.78
N ASN A 112 2.23 -1.33 11.42
CA ASN A 112 1.92 0.06 11.05
C ASN A 112 1.77 0.24 9.53
N ALA A 113 1.79 -0.87 8.79
CA ALA A 113 1.49 -0.92 7.37
C ALA A 113 0.69 -2.17 7.03
N ASP A 114 -0.18 -2.04 6.02
CA ASP A 114 -0.91 -3.14 5.43
C ASP A 114 -0.38 -3.41 4.02
N ARG A 115 -0.51 -4.65 3.55
CA ARG A 115 -0.26 -5.02 2.16
C ARG A 115 -1.56 -5.20 1.40
N LEU A 116 -1.55 -4.82 0.15
CA LEU A 116 -2.62 -5.00 -0.82
C LEU A 116 -2.20 -6.11 -1.78
N VAL A 117 -2.84 -7.27 -1.67
CA VAL A 117 -2.64 -8.40 -2.59
C VAL A 117 -3.56 -8.19 -3.78
N LEU A 118 -2.99 -7.91 -4.95
CA LEU A 118 -3.71 -7.43 -6.12
C LEU A 118 -4.42 -8.54 -6.87
N ALA A 119 -5.59 -8.23 -7.43
CA ALA A 119 -6.39 -9.11 -8.26
C ALA A 119 -6.71 -8.46 -9.62
N GLY A 120 -5.94 -8.82 -10.65
CA GLY A 120 -6.22 -8.44 -12.03
C GLY A 120 -6.01 -6.97 -12.38
N VAL A 121 -5.21 -6.24 -11.61
CA VAL A 121 -4.87 -4.82 -11.84
C VAL A 121 -3.37 -4.61 -11.93
N ASN A 122 -2.95 -3.58 -12.66
CA ASN A 122 -1.54 -3.20 -12.76
C ASN A 122 -1.07 -2.55 -11.44
N GLN A 123 0.05 -3.04 -10.91
CA GLN A 123 0.62 -2.57 -9.64
C GLN A 123 1.01 -1.10 -9.67
N ASP A 124 1.75 -0.67 -10.70
CA ASP A 124 2.23 0.72 -10.81
C ASP A 124 1.07 1.69 -11.02
N TRP A 125 0.05 1.29 -11.80
CA TRP A 125 -1.18 2.06 -11.92
C TRP A 125 -1.88 2.25 -10.57
N LEU A 126 -2.06 1.16 -9.79
CA LEU A 126 -2.72 1.28 -8.49
C LEU A 126 -1.93 2.18 -7.53
N ILE A 127 -0.60 2.09 -7.51
CA ILE A 127 0.25 3.00 -6.73
C ILE A 127 -0.02 4.46 -7.12
N LYS A 128 -0.08 4.80 -8.42
CA LYS A 128 -0.37 6.17 -8.88
C LYS A 128 -1.77 6.63 -8.46
N VAL A 129 -2.77 5.75 -8.56
CA VAL A 129 -4.13 6.05 -8.09
C VAL A 129 -4.14 6.31 -6.58
N LEU A 130 -3.52 5.46 -5.78
CA LEU A 130 -3.45 5.61 -4.33
C LEU A 130 -2.67 6.87 -3.90
N GLN A 131 -1.70 7.33 -4.69
CA GLN A 131 -0.96 8.58 -4.47
C GLN A 131 -1.73 9.83 -4.93
N SER A 132 -2.82 9.68 -5.68
CA SER A 132 -3.61 10.82 -6.16
C SER A 132 -4.28 11.59 -5.03
N GLY A 133 -4.51 12.90 -5.24
CA GLY A 133 -5.22 13.75 -4.27
C GLY A 133 -6.58 13.17 -3.86
N MET A 134 -7.33 12.63 -4.82
CA MET A 134 -8.63 11.99 -4.57
C MET A 134 -8.56 10.87 -3.52
N ILE A 135 -7.55 9.99 -3.58
CA ILE A 135 -7.42 8.91 -2.59
C ILE A 135 -6.81 9.42 -1.29
N GLN A 136 -5.85 10.35 -1.37
CA GLN A 136 -5.27 10.95 -0.16
C GLN A 136 -6.30 11.71 0.68
N GLU A 137 -7.31 12.32 0.06
CA GLU A 137 -8.47 12.91 0.74
C GLU A 137 -9.31 11.81 1.42
N GLN A 138 -9.66 10.73 0.74
CA GLN A 138 -10.36 9.59 1.34
C GLN A 138 -9.57 8.99 2.52
N ILE A 139 -8.24 8.89 2.44
CA ILE A 139 -7.37 8.45 3.54
C ILE A 139 -7.46 9.40 4.73
N ALA A 140 -7.37 10.71 4.48
CA ALA A 140 -7.45 11.72 5.53
C ALA A 140 -8.80 11.71 6.26
N GLU A 141 -9.90 11.55 5.53
CA GLU A 141 -11.26 11.43 6.10
C GLU A 141 -11.45 10.12 6.86
N ALA A 142 -10.91 9.02 6.34
CA ALA A 142 -11.03 7.69 6.93
C ALA A 142 -10.14 7.50 8.17
N THR A 143 -9.11 8.34 8.34
CA THR A 143 -8.17 8.24 9.46
C THR A 143 -8.83 8.71 10.76
N THR A 144 -8.73 7.92 11.83
CA THR A 144 -9.25 8.31 13.15
C THR A 144 -8.48 9.50 13.70
N LYS A 145 -9.20 10.49 14.24
CA LYS A 145 -8.61 11.73 14.80
C LYS A 145 -8.53 11.72 16.33
N VAL A 146 -9.09 10.70 16.98
CA VAL A 146 -9.12 10.56 18.44
C VAL A 146 -8.06 9.55 18.87
N GLY A 147 -7.18 9.96 19.78
CA GLY A 147 -6.05 9.15 20.24
C GLY A 147 -4.91 9.11 19.22
N GLN A 148 -4.26 7.96 19.07
CA GLN A 148 -3.22 7.77 18.05
C GLN A 148 -3.89 7.58 16.67
N PRO A 149 -3.63 8.44 15.67
CA PRO A 149 -4.21 8.31 14.35
C PRO A 149 -3.93 6.93 13.75
N LYS A 150 -4.98 6.30 13.20
CA LYS A 150 -4.87 5.00 12.56
C LYS A 150 -5.90 4.87 11.44
N LEU A 151 -5.48 4.23 10.34
CA LEU A 151 -6.32 3.85 9.22
C LEU A 151 -6.66 2.34 9.33
N ALA A 152 -7.95 2.01 9.41
CA ALA A 152 -8.40 0.63 9.57
C ALA A 152 -8.57 -0.07 8.22
N ILE A 153 -8.26 -1.37 8.14
CA ILE A 153 -8.42 -2.22 6.94
C ILE A 153 -9.81 -2.06 6.31
N ALA A 154 -10.88 -2.19 7.10
CA ALA A 154 -12.25 -2.06 6.61
C ALA A 154 -12.57 -0.68 6.00
N ARG A 155 -11.78 0.36 6.28
CA ARG A 155 -11.91 1.68 5.65
C ARG A 155 -11.12 1.75 4.35
N ILE A 156 -9.92 1.14 4.31
CA ILE A 156 -9.12 1.01 3.09
C ILE A 156 -9.89 0.27 2.00
N GLU A 157 -10.52 -0.85 2.36
CA GLU A 157 -11.34 -1.65 1.44
C GLU A 157 -12.49 -0.88 0.80
N ARG A 158 -12.93 0.20 1.43
CA ARG A 158 -14.05 1.04 0.96
C ARG A 158 -13.65 2.20 0.05
N PHE A 159 -12.37 2.45 -0.18
CA PHE A 159 -11.94 3.52 -1.07
C PHE A 159 -12.53 3.34 -2.47
N PHE A 160 -13.05 4.43 -3.02
CA PHE A 160 -13.53 4.48 -4.40
C PHE A 160 -12.36 4.57 -5.36
N ILE A 161 -12.30 3.63 -6.28
CA ILE A 161 -11.26 3.52 -7.29
C ILE A 161 -11.89 3.63 -8.68
N PRO A 162 -11.47 4.59 -9.54
CA PRO A 162 -11.93 4.70 -10.92
C PRO A 162 -11.14 3.72 -11.79
N LEU A 163 -11.68 2.54 -12.03
CA LEU A 163 -11.00 1.39 -12.64
C LEU A 163 -11.10 1.42 -14.18
N PRO A 164 -10.00 1.72 -14.93
CA PRO A 164 -9.93 1.55 -16.37
C PRO A 164 -9.71 0.08 -16.77
N PRO A 165 -9.95 -0.28 -18.03
CA PRO A 165 -9.49 -1.55 -18.60
C PRO A 165 -7.97 -1.74 -18.40
N LEU A 166 -7.50 -2.99 -18.23
CA LEU A 166 -6.09 -3.28 -17.90
C LEU A 166 -5.09 -2.70 -18.91
N ALA A 167 -5.42 -2.75 -20.20
CA ALA A 167 -4.57 -2.16 -21.25
C ALA A 167 -4.41 -0.63 -21.07
N GLU A 168 -5.47 0.04 -20.63
CA GLU A 168 -5.45 1.48 -20.37
C GLU A 168 -4.68 1.82 -19.09
N GLN A 169 -4.73 0.97 -18.06
CA GLN A 169 -3.90 1.11 -16.87
C GLN A 169 -2.41 1.17 -17.25
N HIS A 170 -1.93 0.30 -18.15
CA HIS A 170 -0.55 0.31 -18.64
C HIS A 170 -0.23 1.60 -19.41
N HIS A 171 -1.11 2.05 -20.29
CA HIS A 171 -0.92 3.30 -21.03
C HIS A 171 -0.86 4.52 -20.10
N ILE A 172 -1.69 4.56 -19.04
CA ILE A 172 -1.67 5.63 -18.05
C ILE A 172 -0.32 5.68 -17.35
N VAL A 173 0.21 4.54 -16.89
CA VAL A 173 1.53 4.46 -16.24
C VAL A 173 2.61 4.96 -17.18
N GLN A 174 2.69 4.41 -18.39
CA GLN A 174 3.66 4.82 -19.39
C GLN A 174 3.61 6.34 -19.64
N ARG A 175 2.42 6.89 -19.78
CA ARG A 175 2.23 8.32 -20.06
C ARG A 175 2.66 9.20 -18.89
N ILE A 176 2.40 8.77 -17.66
CA ILE A 176 2.88 9.47 -16.46
C ILE A 176 4.41 9.45 -16.40
N GLU A 177 5.04 8.30 -16.67
CA GLU A 177 6.50 8.16 -16.65
C GLU A 177 7.20 8.99 -17.73
N GLU A 178 6.58 9.15 -18.90
CA GLU A 178 7.07 10.04 -19.96
C GLU A 178 6.98 11.53 -19.57
N LEU A 179 5.92 11.94 -18.89
CA LEU A 179 5.64 13.34 -18.59
C LEU A 179 6.29 13.84 -17.30
N LEU A 180 6.44 12.99 -16.27
CA LEU A 180 7.00 13.39 -14.98
C LEU A 180 8.40 14.03 -15.07
N PRO A 181 9.35 13.53 -15.89
CA PRO A 181 10.67 14.18 -16.04
C PRO A 181 10.58 15.58 -16.63
N LEU A 182 9.61 15.83 -17.53
CA LEU A 182 9.42 17.12 -18.20
C LEU A 182 8.91 18.20 -17.24
N VAL A 183 8.12 17.80 -16.23
CA VAL A 183 7.55 18.72 -15.23
C VAL A 183 8.53 19.00 -14.07
N LYS A 184 9.39 18.01 -13.73
CA LYS A 184 10.40 18.17 -12.65
C LYS A 184 11.59 19.07 -13.05
N GLY A 185 11.69 19.42 -14.32
CA GLY A 185 12.73 20.33 -14.85
C GLY A 185 12.30 21.80 -14.96
N LEU A 186 11.07 22.13 -14.54
CA LEU A 186 10.51 23.47 -14.43
C LEU A 186 10.53 23.95 -12.98
#